data_eafcce5ce232e71becc2182c77e60087
#
_entry.id   eafcce5ce232e71becc2182c77e60087
#
_cell.length_a   1.000
_cell.length_b   1.000
_cell.length_c   1.000
_cell.angle_alpha   90.00
_cell.angle_beta   90.00
_cell.angle_gamma   90.00
#
_symmetry.space_group_name_H-M   'P 1'
#
loop_
_entity.id
_entity.type
_entity.pdbx_description
1 polymer ?
#
loop_
_entity_poly.entity_id
_entity_poly.type
_entity_poly.pdbx_seq_one_letter_code
_entity_poly.pdbx_strand_id
1 'polypeptide(L)'
;MQQIHIVGEYANMMVRDYNQALQFVNDYFQMDYKKFLSEYFSGERAAHIERNITPAKYSQLFDTLSDRQLEIISDNTSQNIVVSAGPGSGKTRVLVHKLAALLLLEDVKHEQLLMLTFSRAAAIEFKQRLRDLIGNAANFVEIKTFHSYCFDLLGKIGNIKESENIVKDAGELIKNGEVDLGRITKTVLVIDEAQDMDQYEFQLVEALMERNDDLRVIAVGDDDQNIYQFRGSDSKYLKVMINEHNAVQYSLIDNYRSCRSVVTFANRFVREISERMKNEDIISISDFEGETKLIKHNGIHMETAVVDDIVASNIVGTTCILTNTNKEALMVLGVLKQRGIPAKLIQSIDGFDMYDIAEIRYFLKKIAPAGEEYTPVISDEKWNYAVWKLKEQYGCSECLPIILDILNTFANLNSRKYRTDFDLFLHESKIEDFHKTEQGIITISTLHKSKGREFDNVFMLLNKPALDTDEEKRKLYVGITRAKHTLHIHYTDNAFDTFTDSASSDEIDLNSYEKPAELIMQLSHKDVFLNFFKDKKSVILKIPSGKHLIVRNNRLYTRTSDREFPVLQFSAACYEKINKIISEGYSLYDAKVRFVCAWKCKEDETESAILLPDIYFKLNHYNM
;
A
#
# COMPACT_ATOMS: atom_id res chain seq x y z
N MET A 1 32.38 4.49 -13.39
CA MET A 1 33.80 4.80 -13.56
C MET A 1 34.55 4.95 -12.23
N GLN A 2 33.99 5.66 -11.26
CA GLN A 2 34.63 5.85 -9.93
C GLN A 2 35.07 4.54 -9.26
N GLN A 3 34.18 3.54 -9.20
CA GLN A 3 34.49 2.25 -8.60
C GLN A 3 35.69 1.53 -9.28
N ILE A 4 35.86 1.70 -10.58
CA ILE A 4 36.97 1.07 -11.31
C ILE A 4 38.31 1.67 -10.85
N HIS A 5 38.35 2.97 -10.60
CA HIS A 5 39.58 3.63 -10.12
C HIS A 5 39.88 3.24 -8.67
N ILE A 6 38.88 3.19 -7.81
CA ILE A 6 39.01 2.78 -6.41
C ILE A 6 39.42 1.30 -6.29
N VAL A 7 38.74 0.41 -7.02
CA VAL A 7 39.08 -1.01 -7.05
C VAL A 7 40.46 -1.23 -7.70
N GLY A 8 40.83 -0.45 -8.71
CA GLY A 8 42.15 -0.52 -9.33
C GLY A 8 43.25 -0.10 -8.35
N GLU A 9 43.05 0.94 -7.55
CA GLU A 9 44.03 1.37 -6.53
C GLU A 9 44.15 0.35 -5.39
N TYR A 10 42.99 -0.17 -4.90
CA TYR A 10 42.98 -1.27 -3.94
C TYR A 10 43.74 -2.48 -4.43
N ALA A 11 43.51 -2.90 -5.67
CA ALA A 11 44.23 -4.03 -6.29
C ALA A 11 45.74 -3.77 -6.37
N ASN A 12 46.14 -2.56 -6.73
CA ASN A 12 47.55 -2.16 -6.73
C ASN A 12 48.18 -2.22 -5.34
N MET A 13 47.47 -1.75 -4.32
CA MET A 13 47.93 -1.82 -2.93
C MET A 13 48.00 -3.25 -2.42
N MET A 14 47.01 -4.07 -2.73
CA MET A 14 47.03 -5.52 -2.36
C MET A 14 48.26 -6.28 -2.87
N VAL A 15 48.73 -5.92 -4.06
CA VAL A 15 49.93 -6.55 -4.65
C VAL A 15 51.21 -6.03 -3.99
N ARG A 16 51.22 -4.80 -3.44
CA ARG A 16 52.40 -4.14 -2.88
C ARG A 16 52.51 -4.29 -1.36
N ASP A 17 51.44 -4.04 -0.65
CA ASP A 17 51.39 -4.04 0.82
C ASP A 17 49.95 -4.31 1.30
N TYR A 18 49.75 -5.48 1.90
CA TYR A 18 48.44 -5.89 2.42
C TYR A 18 47.90 -4.96 3.50
N ASN A 19 48.76 -4.43 4.38
CA ASN A 19 48.32 -3.58 5.48
C ASN A 19 47.83 -2.20 4.98
N GLN A 20 48.53 -1.64 3.98
CA GLN A 20 48.05 -0.41 3.30
C GLN A 20 46.74 -0.66 2.57
N ALA A 21 46.56 -1.79 1.91
CA ALA A 21 45.29 -2.14 1.26
C ALA A 21 44.16 -2.28 2.27
N LEU A 22 44.42 -2.88 3.43
CA LEU A 22 43.43 -3.00 4.50
C LEU A 22 43.04 -1.63 5.06
N GLN A 23 44.02 -0.75 5.27
CA GLN A 23 43.78 0.63 5.70
C GLN A 23 42.99 1.40 4.66
N PHE A 24 43.34 1.32 3.39
CA PHE A 24 42.57 1.93 2.30
C PHE A 24 41.09 1.54 2.30
N VAL A 25 40.79 0.25 2.54
CA VAL A 25 39.40 -0.23 2.63
C VAL A 25 38.71 0.34 3.86
N ASN A 26 39.36 0.33 5.02
CA ASN A 26 38.80 0.91 6.24
C ASN A 26 38.52 2.40 6.07
N ASP A 27 39.47 3.14 5.52
CA ASP A 27 39.33 4.57 5.28
C ASP A 27 38.23 4.87 4.24
N TYR A 28 38.09 4.01 3.20
CA TYR A 28 36.97 4.14 2.25
C TYR A 28 35.59 4.04 2.91
N PHE A 29 35.44 3.22 3.94
CA PHE A 29 34.16 3.06 4.63
C PHE A 29 33.96 4.03 5.80
N GLN A 30 35.03 4.54 6.40
CA GLN A 30 34.96 5.36 7.63
C GLN A 30 35.17 6.86 7.40
N MET A 31 35.92 7.26 6.38
CA MET A 31 36.18 8.67 6.09
C MET A 31 35.07 9.30 5.27
N ASP A 32 34.92 10.64 5.42
CA ASP A 32 34.23 11.45 4.43
C ASP A 32 34.86 11.25 3.05
N TYR A 33 34.01 11.12 2.02
CA TYR A 33 34.46 10.73 0.68
C TYR A 33 35.41 11.76 0.05
N LYS A 34 35.18 13.06 0.27
CA LYS A 34 36.09 14.11 -0.24
C LYS A 34 37.46 14.02 0.41
N LYS A 35 37.49 13.75 1.73
CA LYS A 35 38.75 13.56 2.47
C LYS A 35 39.46 12.31 2.00
N PHE A 36 38.75 11.21 1.81
CA PHE A 36 39.31 9.97 1.24
C PHE A 36 39.91 10.19 -0.15
N LEU A 37 39.19 10.90 -1.05
CA LEU A 37 39.72 11.21 -2.37
C LEU A 37 40.99 12.07 -2.31
N SER A 38 41.02 13.10 -1.47
CA SER A 38 42.20 13.96 -1.32
C SER A 38 43.42 13.24 -0.76
N GLU A 39 43.24 12.17 0.01
CA GLU A 39 44.31 11.40 0.63
C GLU A 39 44.89 10.33 -0.34
N TYR A 40 44.03 9.65 -1.09
CA TYR A 40 44.43 8.52 -1.92
C TYR A 40 44.54 8.81 -3.41
N PHE A 41 43.98 9.91 -3.88
CA PHE A 41 43.99 10.28 -5.29
C PHE A 41 44.42 11.73 -5.51
N SER A 42 45.30 11.96 -6.46
CA SER A 42 45.80 13.29 -6.79
C SER A 42 45.79 13.57 -8.29
N GLY A 43 45.77 14.86 -8.69
CA GLY A 43 45.87 15.32 -10.06
C GLY A 43 44.72 14.92 -10.98
N GLU A 44 44.99 14.54 -12.22
CA GLU A 44 43.97 14.15 -13.21
C GLU A 44 43.10 12.97 -12.77
N ARG A 45 43.63 12.06 -11.95
CA ARG A 45 42.87 10.95 -11.41
C ARG A 45 41.78 11.38 -10.46
N ALA A 46 42.06 12.34 -9.57
CA ALA A 46 41.05 12.95 -8.70
C ALA A 46 39.94 13.61 -9.53
N ALA A 47 40.32 14.42 -10.54
CA ALA A 47 39.38 15.08 -11.43
C ALA A 47 38.50 14.10 -12.25
N HIS A 48 39.03 12.92 -12.63
CA HIS A 48 38.25 11.87 -13.30
C HIS A 48 37.28 11.17 -12.35
N ILE A 49 37.65 11.02 -11.08
CA ILE A 49 36.81 10.40 -10.04
C ILE A 49 35.73 11.38 -9.59
N GLU A 50 36.03 12.67 -9.49
CA GLU A 50 35.09 13.74 -9.12
C GLU A 50 34.01 14.03 -10.19
N ARG A 51 34.17 13.56 -11.41
CA ARG A 51 33.14 13.66 -12.45
C ARG A 51 32.04 12.63 -12.20
N ASN A 52 31.11 12.96 -11.31
CA ASN A 52 30.05 12.07 -10.86
C ASN A 52 29.12 11.61 -12.00
N ILE A 53 28.67 12.53 -12.85
CA ILE A 53 27.86 12.23 -14.03
C ILE A 53 28.20 13.15 -15.22
N THR A 54 27.92 12.66 -16.44
CA THR A 54 28.05 13.48 -17.65
C THR A 54 26.91 14.50 -17.74
N PRO A 55 27.11 15.67 -18.44
CA PRO A 55 26.02 16.62 -18.67
C PRO A 55 24.78 15.99 -19.29
N ALA A 56 24.97 15.08 -20.27
CA ALA A 56 23.86 14.35 -20.88
C ALA A 56 23.10 13.47 -19.89
N LYS A 57 23.78 12.82 -18.96
CA LYS A 57 23.13 12.02 -17.90
C LYS A 57 22.43 12.90 -16.88
N TYR A 58 23.01 14.06 -16.54
CA TYR A 58 22.37 15.05 -15.67
C TYR A 58 21.05 15.53 -16.29
N SER A 59 21.09 15.94 -17.57
CA SER A 59 19.91 16.38 -18.32
C SER A 59 18.82 15.28 -18.36
N GLN A 60 19.22 14.05 -18.68
CA GLN A 60 18.29 12.90 -18.65
C GLN A 60 17.59 12.70 -17.30
N LEU A 61 18.30 12.94 -16.20
CA LEU A 61 17.79 12.73 -14.85
C LEU A 61 16.93 13.88 -14.35
N PHE A 62 17.26 15.14 -14.67
CA PHE A 62 16.72 16.30 -13.95
C PHE A 62 15.97 17.32 -14.81
N ASP A 63 16.19 17.41 -16.13
CA ASP A 63 15.56 18.45 -16.96
C ASP A 63 14.03 18.37 -17.07
N THR A 64 13.44 17.25 -16.71
CA THR A 64 11.97 17.07 -16.74
C THR A 64 11.28 17.45 -15.43
N LEU A 65 12.03 17.91 -14.43
CA LEU A 65 11.51 18.29 -13.11
C LEU A 65 11.12 19.76 -13.11
N SER A 66 10.14 20.12 -12.27
CA SER A 66 9.81 21.53 -12.05
C SER A 66 10.86 22.22 -11.15
N ASP A 67 10.89 23.55 -11.19
CA ASP A 67 11.83 24.34 -10.39
C ASP A 67 11.70 24.02 -8.90
N ARG A 68 10.47 23.85 -8.38
CA ARG A 68 10.21 23.47 -6.98
C ARG A 68 10.74 22.07 -6.65
N GLN A 69 10.61 21.12 -7.60
CA GLN A 69 11.15 19.77 -7.43
C GLN A 69 12.69 19.81 -7.45
N LEU A 70 13.30 20.60 -8.32
CA LEU A 70 14.74 20.78 -8.41
C LEU A 70 15.31 21.46 -7.15
N GLU A 71 14.61 22.44 -6.57
CA GLU A 71 15.00 23.08 -5.32
C GLU A 71 15.19 22.06 -4.19
N ILE A 72 14.19 21.17 -3.99
CA ILE A 72 14.26 20.11 -2.97
C ILE A 72 15.41 19.13 -3.26
N ILE A 73 15.55 18.73 -4.52
CA ILE A 73 16.58 17.76 -4.92
C ILE A 73 17.98 18.34 -4.75
N SER A 74 18.15 19.63 -5.03
CA SER A 74 19.44 20.33 -4.97
C SER A 74 19.84 20.76 -3.57
N ASP A 75 18.91 20.77 -2.60
CA ASP A 75 19.27 21.08 -1.22
C ASP A 75 20.15 19.95 -0.65
N ASN A 76 21.43 20.25 -0.52
CA ASN A 76 22.46 19.36 0.02
C ASN A 76 23.05 19.88 1.33
N THR A 77 22.50 20.96 1.88
CA THR A 77 23.00 21.67 3.06
C THR A 77 22.12 21.49 4.29
N SER A 78 20.81 21.36 4.09
CA SER A 78 19.87 21.20 5.21
C SER A 78 19.98 19.82 5.83
N GLN A 79 20.12 19.77 7.14
CA GLN A 79 20.17 18.52 7.89
C GLN A 79 18.80 17.84 7.91
N ASN A 80 17.74 18.62 8.17
CA ASN A 80 16.38 18.11 8.20
C ASN A 80 15.53 18.85 7.17
N ILE A 81 14.76 18.09 6.37
CA ILE A 81 13.88 18.59 5.33
C ILE A 81 12.50 17.97 5.54
N VAL A 82 11.46 18.81 5.54
CA VAL A 82 10.06 18.39 5.49
C VAL A 82 9.45 18.91 4.19
N VAL A 83 8.95 18.00 3.37
CA VAL A 83 8.25 18.33 2.14
C VAL A 83 6.76 18.12 2.34
N SER A 84 6.02 19.21 2.42
CA SER A 84 4.56 19.20 2.43
C SER A 84 4.06 19.16 1.01
N ALA A 85 3.56 18.00 0.58
CA ALA A 85 3.28 17.71 -0.82
C ALA A 85 1.80 17.45 -1.05
N GLY A 86 1.17 18.21 -1.95
CA GLY A 86 -0.22 18.01 -2.33
C GLY A 86 -0.46 16.69 -3.09
N PRO A 87 -1.74 16.29 -3.25
CA PRO A 87 -2.08 15.12 -4.06
C PRO A 87 -1.63 15.34 -5.50
N GLY A 88 -1.10 14.28 -6.14
CA GLY A 88 -0.66 14.35 -7.53
C GLY A 88 0.56 15.24 -7.81
N SER A 89 1.25 15.76 -6.77
CA SER A 89 2.41 16.65 -6.92
C SER A 89 3.72 15.96 -7.33
N GLY A 90 3.68 14.64 -7.47
CA GLY A 90 4.87 13.87 -7.82
C GLY A 90 5.77 13.56 -6.63
N LYS A 91 5.24 13.41 -5.40
CA LYS A 91 5.99 13.00 -4.19
C LYS A 91 6.99 11.87 -4.48
N THR A 92 6.50 10.75 -4.98
CA THR A 92 7.33 9.59 -5.33
C THR A 92 8.41 9.93 -6.34
N ARG A 93 8.10 10.77 -7.35
CA ARG A 93 9.07 11.22 -8.35
C ARG A 93 10.19 12.03 -7.71
N VAL A 94 9.86 13.03 -6.88
CA VAL A 94 10.85 13.84 -6.16
C VAL A 94 11.74 12.98 -5.29
N LEU A 95 11.17 12.04 -4.54
CA LEU A 95 11.96 11.13 -3.69
C LEU A 95 12.89 10.23 -4.49
N VAL A 96 12.43 9.63 -5.60
CA VAL A 96 13.27 8.79 -6.46
C VAL A 96 14.42 9.60 -7.06
N HIS A 97 14.17 10.84 -7.50
CA HIS A 97 15.22 11.72 -8.02
C HIS A 97 16.15 12.25 -6.92
N LYS A 98 15.63 12.50 -5.71
CA LYS A 98 16.48 12.85 -4.55
C LYS A 98 17.41 11.71 -4.16
N LEU A 99 16.91 10.47 -4.11
CA LEU A 99 17.74 9.28 -3.90
C LEU A 99 18.82 9.14 -4.99
N ALA A 100 18.46 9.38 -6.24
CA ALA A 100 19.43 9.36 -7.35
C ALA A 100 20.47 10.49 -7.21
N ALA A 101 20.07 11.70 -6.80
CA ALA A 101 20.98 12.82 -6.55
C ALA A 101 21.94 12.52 -5.41
N LEU A 102 21.44 12.01 -4.27
CA LEU A 102 22.26 11.60 -3.13
C LEU A 102 23.37 10.61 -3.54
N LEU A 103 23.02 9.61 -4.36
CA LEU A 103 23.97 8.59 -4.79
C LEU A 103 24.92 9.06 -5.89
N LEU A 104 24.47 9.93 -6.82
CA LEU A 104 25.20 10.26 -8.03
C LEU A 104 25.90 11.63 -7.96
N LEU A 105 25.38 12.57 -7.18
CA LEU A 105 25.87 13.94 -7.09
C LEU A 105 26.50 14.23 -5.71
N GLU A 106 25.90 13.71 -4.64
CA GLU A 106 26.35 13.98 -3.26
C GLU A 106 27.29 12.87 -2.72
N ASP A 107 27.58 11.84 -3.54
CA ASP A 107 28.47 10.71 -3.21
C ASP A 107 28.09 9.95 -1.93
N VAL A 108 26.82 9.99 -1.53
CA VAL A 108 26.30 9.19 -0.43
C VAL A 108 26.38 7.71 -0.82
N LYS A 109 27.04 6.92 0.01
CA LYS A 109 27.13 5.48 -0.24
C LYS A 109 25.78 4.80 -0.02
N HIS A 110 25.49 3.78 -0.81
CA HIS A 110 24.21 3.07 -0.71
C HIS A 110 23.97 2.45 0.67
N GLU A 111 25.02 2.05 1.40
CA GLU A 111 24.94 1.55 2.78
C GLU A 111 24.56 2.64 3.79
N GLN A 112 24.84 3.89 3.48
CA GLN A 112 24.54 5.05 4.33
C GLN A 112 23.12 5.57 4.14
N LEU A 113 22.44 5.13 3.07
CA LEU A 113 21.11 5.57 2.71
C LEU A 113 20.05 4.57 3.19
N LEU A 114 19.03 5.06 3.87
CA LEU A 114 17.84 4.31 4.25
C LEU A 114 16.61 5.06 3.80
N MET A 115 15.68 4.37 3.14
CA MET A 115 14.35 4.88 2.89
C MET A 115 13.32 4.04 3.63
N LEU A 116 12.47 4.70 4.42
CA LEU A 116 11.36 4.08 5.14
C LEU A 116 10.02 4.43 4.48
N THR A 117 9.16 3.44 4.33
CA THR A 117 7.81 3.55 3.78
C THR A 117 6.80 2.85 4.68
N PHE A 118 5.51 3.20 4.54
CA PHE A 118 4.43 2.61 5.34
C PHE A 118 3.88 1.30 4.78
N SER A 119 4.20 0.96 3.54
CA SER A 119 3.72 -0.27 2.93
C SER A 119 4.79 -0.95 2.09
N ARG A 120 4.71 -2.27 2.04
CA ARG A 120 5.60 -3.07 1.19
C ARG A 120 5.41 -2.75 -0.29
N ALA A 121 4.17 -2.48 -0.70
CA ALA A 121 3.85 -2.08 -2.07
C ALA A 121 4.59 -0.78 -2.47
N ALA A 122 4.60 0.23 -1.59
CA ALA A 122 5.35 1.47 -1.84
C ALA A 122 6.86 1.19 -1.95
N ALA A 123 7.44 0.39 -1.05
CA ALA A 123 8.85 0.03 -1.12
C ALA A 123 9.22 -0.64 -2.46
N ILE A 124 8.35 -1.52 -2.94
CA ILE A 124 8.50 -2.20 -4.24
C ILE A 124 8.47 -1.20 -5.39
N GLU A 125 7.47 -0.33 -5.40
CA GLU A 125 7.31 0.70 -6.44
C GLU A 125 8.51 1.65 -6.48
N PHE A 126 8.97 2.13 -5.33
CA PHE A 126 10.17 2.98 -5.23
C PHE A 126 11.41 2.27 -5.78
N LYS A 127 11.62 1.02 -5.38
CA LYS A 127 12.78 0.24 -5.86
C LYS A 127 12.75 0.05 -7.38
N GLN A 128 11.58 -0.23 -7.95
CA GLN A 128 11.42 -0.36 -9.40
C GLN A 128 11.69 0.98 -10.10
N ARG A 129 11.08 2.08 -9.65
CA ARG A 129 11.28 3.41 -10.24
C ARG A 129 12.74 3.88 -10.13
N LEU A 130 13.38 3.62 -9.00
CA LEU A 130 14.80 3.94 -8.82
C LEU A 130 15.68 3.09 -9.76
N ARG A 131 15.34 1.81 -9.94
CA ARG A 131 16.04 0.93 -10.88
C ARG A 131 15.89 1.39 -12.33
N ASP A 132 14.71 1.85 -12.72
CA ASP A 132 14.47 2.40 -14.06
C ASP A 132 15.30 3.68 -14.29
N LEU A 133 15.57 4.46 -13.25
CA LEU A 133 16.31 5.71 -13.31
C LEU A 133 17.84 5.52 -13.29
N ILE A 134 18.36 4.71 -12.36
CA ILE A 134 19.81 4.54 -12.12
C ILE A 134 20.34 3.13 -12.37
N GLY A 135 19.49 2.21 -12.84
CA GLY A 135 19.87 0.84 -13.18
C GLY A 135 20.16 -0.02 -11.94
N ASN A 136 21.14 -0.93 -12.07
CA ASN A 136 21.45 -1.93 -11.05
C ASN A 136 21.94 -1.35 -9.72
N ALA A 137 22.43 -0.11 -9.68
CA ALA A 137 22.83 0.56 -8.44
C ALA A 137 21.66 0.65 -7.43
N ALA A 138 20.43 0.76 -7.91
CA ALA A 138 19.23 0.78 -7.08
C ALA A 138 19.05 -0.49 -6.21
N ASN A 139 19.61 -1.63 -6.62
CA ASN A 139 19.47 -2.88 -5.88
C ASN A 139 20.16 -2.84 -4.51
N PHE A 140 21.15 -1.98 -4.34
CA PHE A 140 21.90 -1.83 -3.11
C PHE A 140 21.31 -0.80 -2.15
N VAL A 141 20.35 0.01 -2.61
CA VAL A 141 19.66 0.98 -1.76
C VAL A 141 18.69 0.25 -0.85
N GLU A 142 18.76 0.55 0.43
CA GLU A 142 17.89 -0.02 1.45
C GLU A 142 16.57 0.74 1.49
N ILE A 143 15.52 0.13 0.95
CA ILE A 143 14.15 0.63 0.95
C ILE A 143 13.29 -0.38 1.70
N LYS A 144 12.79 -0.02 2.88
CA LYS A 144 12.11 -0.91 3.83
C LYS A 144 10.87 -0.26 4.44
N THR A 145 10.03 -1.08 5.06
CA THR A 145 9.05 -0.59 6.01
C THR A 145 9.70 -0.36 7.38
N PHE A 146 9.07 0.40 8.25
CA PHE A 146 9.53 0.60 9.63
C PHE A 146 9.75 -0.74 10.36
N HIS A 147 8.80 -1.65 10.26
CA HIS A 147 8.88 -2.98 10.86
C HIS A 147 10.05 -3.78 10.31
N SER A 148 10.19 -3.83 8.99
CA SER A 148 11.29 -4.56 8.32
C SER A 148 12.66 -4.04 8.73
N TYR A 149 12.83 -2.72 8.83
CA TYR A 149 14.07 -2.11 9.31
C TYR A 149 14.39 -2.51 10.75
N CYS A 150 13.40 -2.44 11.64
CA CYS A 150 13.59 -2.81 13.05
C CYS A 150 13.95 -4.30 13.23
N PHE A 151 13.34 -5.20 12.42
CA PHE A 151 13.71 -6.61 12.42
C PHE A 151 15.18 -6.82 12.11
N ASP A 152 15.66 -6.21 11.04
CA ASP A 152 17.06 -6.34 10.62
C ASP A 152 18.00 -5.70 11.64
N LEU A 153 17.64 -4.52 12.16
CA LEU A 153 18.44 -3.80 13.14
C LEU A 153 18.65 -4.62 14.43
N LEU A 154 17.60 -5.28 14.91
CA LEU A 154 17.65 -6.08 16.12
C LEU A 154 18.18 -7.49 15.89
N GLY A 155 18.41 -7.91 14.64
CA GLY A 155 18.87 -9.24 14.30
C GLY A 155 17.90 -10.35 14.75
N LYS A 156 16.62 -10.04 14.91
CA LYS A 156 15.60 -11.00 15.30
C LYS A 156 15.28 -11.90 14.11
N ILE A 157 15.83 -13.11 14.14
CA ILE A 157 15.45 -14.21 13.25
C ILE A 157 14.39 -15.00 14.01
N GLY A 158 13.09 -14.83 13.67
CA GLY A 158 12.05 -15.57 14.41
C GLY A 158 10.63 -15.16 14.05
N ASN A 159 9.71 -15.50 14.93
CA ASN A 159 8.27 -15.40 14.74
C ASN A 159 7.81 -13.93 14.62
N ILE A 160 7.54 -13.48 13.41
CA ILE A 160 7.07 -12.13 13.09
C ILE A 160 5.78 -11.78 13.87
N LYS A 161 4.95 -12.77 14.20
CA LYS A 161 3.73 -12.60 15.01
C LYS A 161 3.97 -12.14 16.46
N GLU A 162 5.18 -12.29 16.99
CA GLU A 162 5.54 -11.82 18.34
C GLU A 162 6.06 -10.38 18.36
N SER A 163 6.01 -9.68 17.25
CA SER A 163 6.66 -8.39 17.02
C SER A 163 5.71 -7.20 16.93
N GLU A 164 4.49 -7.28 17.46
CA GLU A 164 3.56 -6.14 17.46
C GLU A 164 4.19 -4.84 18.01
N ASN A 165 5.22 -4.95 18.86
CA ASN A 165 5.93 -3.83 19.47
C ASN A 165 7.36 -3.62 18.96
N ILE A 166 7.75 -4.25 17.85
CA ILE A 166 9.17 -4.22 17.43
C ILE A 166 9.71 -2.82 17.15
N VAL A 167 8.88 -1.93 16.62
CA VAL A 167 9.27 -0.53 16.35
C VAL A 167 9.51 0.21 17.66
N LYS A 168 8.63 0.03 18.64
CA LYS A 168 8.78 0.56 19.99
C LYS A 168 10.05 0.03 20.66
N ASP A 169 10.21 -1.31 20.68
CA ASP A 169 11.36 -1.97 21.29
C ASP A 169 12.68 -1.49 20.67
N ALA A 170 12.71 -1.35 19.33
CA ALA A 170 13.89 -0.86 18.63
C ALA A 170 14.23 0.58 19.01
N GLY A 171 13.22 1.47 19.06
CA GLY A 171 13.41 2.86 19.49
C GLY A 171 13.96 2.96 20.91
N GLU A 172 13.40 2.20 21.85
CA GLU A 172 13.86 2.15 23.24
C GLU A 172 15.31 1.62 23.36
N LEU A 173 15.65 0.54 22.67
CA LEU A 173 16.99 -0.06 22.69
C LEU A 173 18.04 0.88 22.06
N ILE A 174 17.70 1.59 20.99
CA ILE A 174 18.58 2.61 20.39
C ILE A 174 18.80 3.74 21.39
N LYS A 175 17.74 4.28 21.97
CA LYS A 175 17.81 5.38 22.93
C LYS A 175 18.65 5.04 24.15
N ASN A 176 18.52 3.82 24.68
CA ASN A 176 19.31 3.32 25.81
C ASN A 176 20.76 2.97 25.46
N GLY A 177 21.14 2.97 24.16
CA GLY A 177 22.49 2.61 23.72
C GLY A 177 22.76 1.10 23.73
N GLU A 178 21.72 0.29 23.70
CA GLU A 178 21.83 -1.16 23.70
C GLU A 178 21.99 -1.75 22.29
N VAL A 179 21.80 -0.92 21.24
CA VAL A 179 22.09 -1.30 19.85
C VAL A 179 23.53 -0.90 19.51
N ASP A 180 24.27 -1.84 18.93
CA ASP A 180 25.64 -1.58 18.46
C ASP A 180 25.65 -0.45 17.42
N LEU A 181 26.50 0.58 17.66
CA LEU A 181 26.68 1.71 16.75
C LEU A 181 27.09 1.26 15.34
N GLY A 182 27.79 0.16 15.20
CA GLY A 182 28.10 -0.44 13.90
C GLY A 182 26.88 -0.88 13.08
N ARG A 183 25.72 -0.98 13.70
CA ARG A 183 24.42 -1.23 13.02
C ARG A 183 23.66 0.05 12.68
N ILE A 184 24.01 1.19 13.29
CA ILE A 184 23.41 2.50 13.06
C ILE A 184 24.36 3.32 12.17
N THR A 185 24.57 2.86 10.94
CA THR A 185 25.53 3.45 9.98
C THR A 185 24.89 4.42 8.98
N LYS A 186 23.59 4.66 9.09
CA LYS A 186 22.86 5.50 8.14
C LYS A 186 23.15 6.98 8.41
N THR A 187 23.55 7.70 7.37
CA THR A 187 23.74 9.14 7.40
C THR A 187 22.63 9.92 6.69
N VAL A 188 21.80 9.23 5.90
CA VAL A 188 20.61 9.80 5.28
C VAL A 188 19.41 8.87 5.49
N LEU A 189 18.37 9.42 6.09
CA LEU A 189 17.06 8.79 6.26
C LEU A 189 16.01 9.52 5.43
N VAL A 190 15.33 8.79 4.56
CA VAL A 190 14.22 9.30 3.75
C VAL A 190 12.94 8.63 4.21
N ILE A 191 11.88 9.40 4.46
CA ILE A 191 10.58 8.90 4.92
C ILE A 191 9.50 9.34 3.94
N ASP A 192 8.80 8.37 3.34
CA ASP A 192 7.63 8.63 2.50
C ASP A 192 6.34 8.52 3.31
N GLU A 193 5.28 9.25 2.88
CA GLU A 193 3.98 9.33 3.56
C GLU A 193 4.10 9.64 5.06
N ALA A 194 5.06 10.50 5.43
CA ALA A 194 5.44 10.77 6.83
C ALA A 194 4.29 11.29 7.72
N GLN A 195 3.17 11.77 7.12
CA GLN A 195 1.96 12.12 7.87
C GLN A 195 1.29 10.91 8.52
N ASP A 196 1.60 9.69 8.07
CA ASP A 196 1.00 8.45 8.60
C ASP A 196 1.81 7.85 9.76
N MET A 197 2.92 8.47 10.18
CA MET A 197 3.71 8.01 11.34
C MET A 197 2.86 7.96 12.61
N ASP A 198 3.03 6.89 13.37
CA ASP A 198 2.56 6.81 14.74
C ASP A 198 3.62 7.28 15.76
N GLN A 199 3.27 7.24 17.04
CA GLN A 199 4.17 7.66 18.11
C GLN A 199 5.47 6.85 18.16
N TYR A 200 5.42 5.55 17.92
CA TYR A 200 6.60 4.68 18.06
C TYR A 200 7.52 4.80 16.85
N GLU A 201 6.95 4.99 15.67
CA GLU A 201 7.71 5.25 14.44
C GLU A 201 8.45 6.58 14.52
N PHE A 202 7.79 7.62 15.04
CA PHE A 202 8.45 8.91 15.27
C PHE A 202 9.54 8.82 16.34
N GLN A 203 9.29 8.15 17.48
CA GLN A 203 10.30 7.92 18.52
C GLN A 203 11.51 7.14 18.01
N LEU A 204 11.32 6.19 17.08
CA LEU A 204 12.43 5.53 16.41
C LEU A 204 13.28 6.51 15.59
N VAL A 205 12.64 7.42 14.84
CA VAL A 205 13.34 8.46 14.06
C VAL A 205 14.13 9.37 15.00
N GLU A 206 13.53 9.85 16.09
CA GLU A 206 14.20 10.69 17.10
C GLU A 206 15.41 9.95 17.73
N ALA A 207 15.24 8.68 18.10
CA ALA A 207 16.34 7.88 18.66
C ALA A 207 17.52 7.70 17.68
N LEU A 208 17.22 7.57 16.38
CA LEU A 208 18.25 7.53 15.34
C LEU A 208 18.96 8.88 15.20
N MET A 209 18.24 10.01 15.27
CA MET A 209 18.81 11.37 15.23
C MET A 209 19.68 11.65 16.47
N GLU A 210 19.23 11.27 17.67
CA GLU A 210 19.98 11.44 18.92
C GLU A 210 21.28 10.61 18.95
N ARG A 211 21.36 9.51 18.21
CA ARG A 211 22.53 8.62 18.16
C ARG A 211 23.49 8.91 17.01
N ASN A 212 23.08 9.71 16.06
CA ASN A 212 23.92 10.07 14.92
C ASN A 212 23.71 11.54 14.56
N ASP A 213 24.56 12.41 15.08
CA ASP A 213 24.52 13.86 14.85
C ASP A 213 24.65 14.24 13.36
N ASP A 214 25.24 13.37 12.54
CA ASP A 214 25.39 13.54 11.09
C ASP A 214 24.19 13.03 10.30
N LEU A 215 23.16 12.48 10.96
CA LEU A 215 21.99 11.95 10.28
C LEU A 215 21.17 13.08 9.64
N ARG A 216 20.98 12.98 8.34
CA ARG A 216 20.11 13.83 7.54
C ARG A 216 18.74 13.17 7.39
N VAL A 217 17.66 13.88 7.72
CA VAL A 217 16.30 13.36 7.62
C VAL A 217 15.51 14.13 6.57
N ILE A 218 14.93 13.41 5.60
CA ILE A 218 14.07 13.96 4.54
C ILE A 218 12.72 13.30 4.66
N ALA A 219 11.73 14.00 5.22
CA ALA A 219 10.37 13.51 5.41
C ALA A 219 9.43 14.15 4.38
N VAL A 220 8.71 13.32 3.62
CA VAL A 220 7.73 13.78 2.64
C VAL A 220 6.36 13.27 3.02
N GLY A 221 5.36 14.16 3.01
CA GLY A 221 4.01 13.80 3.41
C GLY A 221 2.95 14.79 2.93
N ASP A 222 1.70 14.38 3.12
CA ASP A 222 0.51 15.17 2.86
C ASP A 222 -0.42 15.12 4.07
N ASP A 223 -0.36 16.12 4.94
CA ASP A 223 -1.17 16.19 6.15
C ASP A 223 -2.69 16.16 5.86
N ASP A 224 -3.11 16.67 4.70
CA ASP A 224 -4.49 16.62 4.25
C ASP A 224 -4.95 15.19 3.85
N GLN A 225 -4.01 14.24 3.72
CA GLN A 225 -4.29 12.82 3.40
C GLN A 225 -4.03 11.86 4.58
N ASN A 226 -3.86 12.36 5.80
CA ASN A 226 -3.81 11.50 6.99
C ASN A 226 -5.21 10.98 7.33
N ILE A 227 -5.46 9.71 7.02
CA ILE A 227 -6.74 9.00 7.25
C ILE A 227 -6.58 7.76 8.14
N TYR A 228 -5.47 7.63 8.86
CA TYR A 228 -5.18 6.50 9.74
C TYR A 228 -5.06 6.89 11.22
N GLN A 229 -5.68 8.01 11.64
CA GLN A 229 -5.65 8.47 13.03
C GLN A 229 -6.20 7.40 13.99
N PHE A 230 -7.17 6.60 13.56
CA PHE A 230 -7.69 5.47 14.33
C PHE A 230 -6.65 4.36 14.61
N ARG A 231 -5.47 4.39 13.94
CA ARG A 231 -4.31 3.51 14.19
C ARG A 231 -3.21 4.21 14.99
N GLY A 232 -3.41 5.47 15.41
CA GLY A 232 -2.44 6.25 16.16
C GLY A 232 -1.54 7.14 15.30
N SER A 233 -1.75 7.19 13.97
CA SER A 233 -1.00 8.12 13.11
C SER A 233 -1.39 9.58 13.39
N ASP A 234 -0.40 10.48 13.32
CA ASP A 234 -0.63 11.89 13.56
C ASP A 234 0.32 12.76 12.74
N SER A 235 -0.22 13.65 11.93
CA SER A 235 0.56 14.61 11.15
C SER A 235 1.33 15.64 11.99
N LYS A 236 1.05 15.72 13.31
CA LYS A 236 1.79 16.59 14.24
C LYS A 236 3.30 16.32 14.22
N TYR A 237 3.73 15.08 13.93
CA TYR A 237 5.16 14.73 13.91
C TYR A 237 5.94 15.48 12.82
N LEU A 238 5.30 15.80 11.69
CA LEU A 238 5.89 16.70 10.69
C LEU A 238 6.08 18.13 11.26
N LYS A 239 5.10 18.63 12.05
CA LYS A 239 5.21 19.93 12.71
C LYS A 239 6.32 19.93 13.77
N VAL A 240 6.48 18.83 14.51
CA VAL A 240 7.59 18.66 15.49
C VAL A 240 8.94 18.72 14.78
N MET A 241 9.10 18.02 13.64
CA MET A 241 10.34 18.11 12.87
C MET A 241 10.69 19.54 12.44
N ILE A 242 9.69 20.33 12.04
CA ILE A 242 9.91 21.73 11.65
C ILE A 242 10.27 22.59 12.86
N ASN A 243 9.50 22.49 13.94
CA ASN A 243 9.59 23.42 15.06
C ASN A 243 10.69 23.06 16.07
N GLU A 244 10.96 21.77 16.29
CA GLU A 244 11.88 21.29 17.32
C GLU A 244 13.20 20.78 16.73
N HIS A 245 13.16 20.19 15.53
CA HIS A 245 14.36 19.69 14.84
C HIS A 245 14.83 20.60 13.70
N ASN A 246 14.33 21.85 13.62
CA ASN A 246 14.75 22.90 12.66
C ASN A 246 14.71 22.42 11.20
N ALA A 247 13.74 21.61 10.82
CA ALA A 247 13.63 21.14 9.45
C ALA A 247 13.23 22.28 8.51
N VAL A 248 13.91 22.37 7.37
CA VAL A 248 13.53 23.28 6.28
C VAL A 248 12.27 22.75 5.63
N GLN A 249 11.24 23.60 5.52
CA GLN A 249 9.97 23.23 4.92
C GLN A 249 9.92 23.62 3.45
N TYR A 250 9.56 22.65 2.59
CA TYR A 250 9.23 22.84 1.19
C TYR A 250 7.77 22.49 0.93
N SER A 251 7.16 23.15 -0.09
CA SER A 251 5.79 22.88 -0.52
C SER A 251 5.76 22.45 -1.98
N LEU A 252 5.13 21.29 -2.26
CA LEU A 252 4.83 20.83 -3.62
C LEU A 252 3.34 21.02 -3.88
N ILE A 253 2.99 22.02 -4.67
CA ILE A 253 1.60 22.39 -4.98
C ILE A 253 1.19 22.10 -6.43
N ASP A 254 2.14 21.82 -7.33
CA ASP A 254 1.85 21.50 -8.72
C ASP A 254 1.21 20.11 -8.82
N ASN A 255 0.00 20.02 -9.35
CA ASN A 255 -0.72 18.77 -9.53
C ASN A 255 -0.62 18.29 -10.97
N TYR A 256 0.07 17.16 -11.17
CA TYR A 256 0.27 16.51 -12.46
C TYR A 256 -0.73 15.39 -12.74
N ARG A 257 -1.64 15.12 -11.81
CA ARG A 257 -2.61 14.02 -11.88
C ARG A 257 -3.94 14.44 -12.46
N SER A 258 -4.52 15.46 -11.86
CA SER A 258 -5.94 15.77 -12.02
C SER A 258 -6.17 16.97 -12.90
N CYS A 259 -7.27 16.94 -13.65
CA CYS A 259 -7.77 18.05 -14.46
C CYS A 259 -8.16 19.27 -13.61
N ARG A 260 -8.40 20.41 -14.26
CA ARG A 260 -8.67 21.70 -13.58
C ARG A 260 -9.91 21.65 -12.70
N SER A 261 -11.03 21.09 -13.20
CA SER A 261 -12.29 21.03 -12.44
C SER A 261 -12.14 20.26 -11.13
N VAL A 262 -11.44 19.10 -11.15
CA VAL A 262 -11.18 18.28 -9.96
C VAL A 262 -10.30 19.03 -8.97
N VAL A 263 -9.22 19.68 -9.44
CA VAL A 263 -8.31 20.45 -8.58
C VAL A 263 -9.02 21.66 -7.96
N THR A 264 -9.83 22.37 -8.73
CA THR A 264 -10.64 23.51 -8.24
C THR A 264 -11.59 23.06 -7.12
N PHE A 265 -12.27 21.95 -7.32
CA PHE A 265 -13.17 21.39 -6.31
C PHE A 265 -12.39 20.91 -5.07
N ALA A 266 -11.26 20.22 -5.26
CA ALA A 266 -10.40 19.76 -4.17
C ALA A 266 -9.89 20.93 -3.32
N ASN A 267 -9.47 22.04 -3.93
CA ASN A 267 -9.03 23.25 -3.22
C ASN A 267 -10.15 23.89 -2.39
N ARG A 268 -11.39 23.87 -2.87
CA ARG A 268 -12.53 24.35 -2.09
C ARG A 268 -12.82 23.44 -0.91
N PHE A 269 -12.88 22.15 -1.17
CA PHE A 269 -13.20 21.15 -0.15
C PHE A 269 -12.16 21.10 0.97
N VAL A 270 -10.87 21.17 0.65
CA VAL A 270 -9.79 21.06 1.64
C VAL A 270 -9.78 22.19 2.67
N ARG A 271 -10.38 23.35 2.36
CA ARG A 271 -10.53 24.50 3.27
C ARG A 271 -11.44 24.21 4.46
N GLU A 272 -12.27 23.19 4.38
CA GLU A 272 -13.09 22.72 5.51
C GLU A 272 -12.28 21.97 6.58
N ILE A 273 -11.04 21.55 6.28
CA ILE A 273 -10.13 20.94 7.25
C ILE A 273 -9.51 22.06 8.07
N SER A 274 -9.68 22.01 9.41
CA SER A 274 -9.27 23.09 10.29
C SER A 274 -7.77 23.15 10.53
N GLU A 275 -7.11 22.02 10.68
CA GLU A 275 -5.69 21.93 10.98
C GLU A 275 -4.88 21.44 9.77
N ARG A 276 -4.25 22.39 9.06
CA ARG A 276 -3.45 22.14 7.87
C ARG A 276 -2.06 22.74 8.00
N MET A 277 -1.07 22.08 7.36
CA MET A 277 0.28 22.60 7.22
C MET A 277 0.42 23.48 5.97
N LYS A 278 -0.34 23.19 4.92
CA LYS A 278 -0.33 23.93 3.67
C LYS A 278 -1.41 25.02 3.66
N ASN A 279 -1.01 26.24 3.33
CA ASN A 279 -1.93 27.36 3.13
C ASN A 279 -2.15 27.68 1.66
N GLU A 280 -1.33 27.15 0.76
CA GLU A 280 -1.40 27.37 -0.68
C GLU A 280 -2.35 26.38 -1.33
N ASP A 281 -3.08 26.87 -2.34
CA ASP A 281 -3.90 26.02 -3.21
C ASP A 281 -3.01 25.19 -4.13
N ILE A 282 -3.42 23.95 -4.41
CA ILE A 282 -2.76 23.14 -5.45
C ILE A 282 -3.12 23.67 -6.84
N ILE A 283 -2.18 23.56 -7.78
CA ILE A 283 -2.29 24.08 -9.14
C ILE A 283 -2.30 22.92 -10.13
N SER A 284 -3.36 22.78 -10.91
CA SER A 284 -3.40 21.80 -11.99
C SER A 284 -2.43 22.21 -13.12
N ILE A 285 -1.51 21.32 -13.47
CA ILE A 285 -0.63 21.50 -14.64
C ILE A 285 -1.31 21.02 -15.93
N SER A 286 -2.40 20.29 -15.83
CA SER A 286 -3.16 19.80 -16.96
C SER A 286 -3.92 20.95 -17.65
N ASP A 287 -3.86 20.98 -19.00
CA ASP A 287 -4.69 21.86 -19.81
C ASP A 287 -6.11 21.35 -19.99
N PHE A 288 -6.38 20.11 -19.59
CA PHE A 288 -7.69 19.49 -19.69
C PHE A 288 -8.60 19.97 -18.57
N GLU A 289 -9.81 20.47 -18.92
CA GLU A 289 -10.77 20.96 -17.94
C GLU A 289 -11.36 19.84 -17.11
N GLY A 290 -11.79 18.74 -17.75
CA GLY A 290 -12.43 17.60 -17.09
C GLY A 290 -13.85 17.91 -16.62
N GLU A 291 -14.40 17.05 -15.78
CA GLU A 291 -15.76 17.17 -15.26
C GLU A 291 -15.83 16.92 -13.75
N THR A 292 -16.50 17.81 -13.04
CA THR A 292 -16.86 17.60 -11.63
C THR A 292 -18.35 17.83 -11.47
N LYS A 293 -19.08 16.82 -10.95
CA LYS A 293 -20.52 16.84 -10.82
C LYS A 293 -20.95 16.48 -9.40
N LEU A 294 -21.84 17.28 -8.83
CA LEU A 294 -22.49 17.03 -7.55
C LEU A 294 -23.92 16.61 -7.78
N ILE A 295 -24.30 15.41 -7.34
CA ILE A 295 -25.64 14.85 -7.58
C ILE A 295 -26.29 14.56 -6.24
N LYS A 296 -27.24 15.40 -5.87
CA LYS A 296 -28.00 15.28 -4.63
C LYS A 296 -29.18 14.34 -4.80
N HIS A 297 -29.31 13.34 -3.96
CA HIS A 297 -30.41 12.39 -3.98
C HIS A 297 -31.32 12.60 -2.78
N ASN A 298 -32.62 12.59 -3.03
CA ASN A 298 -33.65 12.62 -1.99
C ASN A 298 -34.11 11.20 -1.57
N GLY A 299 -33.71 10.19 -2.32
CA GLY A 299 -34.09 8.77 -2.13
C GLY A 299 -33.04 7.93 -1.41
N ILE A 300 -33.50 6.74 -1.04
CA ILE A 300 -32.66 5.64 -0.57
C ILE A 300 -32.31 4.74 -1.75
N HIS A 301 -31.25 4.10 -1.93
CA HIS A 301 -30.83 3.23 -3.05
C HIS A 301 -30.09 3.97 -4.18
N MET A 302 -29.17 4.85 -3.78
CA MET A 302 -28.27 5.54 -4.71
C MET A 302 -27.37 4.60 -5.51
N GLU A 303 -27.23 3.34 -5.11
CA GLU A 303 -26.39 2.34 -5.79
C GLU A 303 -26.79 2.17 -7.25
N THR A 304 -28.10 2.19 -7.51
CA THR A 304 -28.65 2.13 -8.87
C THR A 304 -28.38 3.42 -9.64
N ALA A 305 -28.58 4.58 -8.99
CA ALA A 305 -28.35 5.88 -9.60
C ALA A 305 -26.88 6.05 -10.05
N VAL A 306 -25.93 5.68 -9.21
CA VAL A 306 -24.50 5.74 -9.56
C VAL A 306 -24.17 4.86 -10.78
N VAL A 307 -24.76 3.66 -10.86
CA VAL A 307 -24.55 2.77 -12.01
C VAL A 307 -25.21 3.33 -13.26
N ASP A 308 -26.39 3.95 -13.16
CA ASP A 308 -27.06 4.61 -14.27
C ASP A 308 -26.26 5.80 -14.81
N ASP A 309 -25.70 6.61 -13.92
CA ASP A 309 -24.83 7.72 -14.28
C ASP A 309 -23.57 7.25 -15.01
N ILE A 310 -22.91 6.20 -14.53
CA ILE A 310 -21.75 5.60 -15.22
C ILE A 310 -22.12 5.15 -16.64
N VAL A 311 -23.27 4.51 -16.81
CA VAL A 311 -23.72 4.03 -18.13
C VAL A 311 -24.02 5.20 -19.06
N ALA A 312 -24.62 6.27 -18.53
CA ALA A 312 -24.97 7.46 -19.29
C ALA A 312 -23.75 8.31 -19.68
N SER A 313 -22.69 8.29 -18.88
CA SER A 313 -21.53 9.18 -19.03
C SER A 313 -20.57 8.81 -20.17
N ASN A 314 -20.74 7.65 -20.87
CA ASN A 314 -19.88 7.22 -21.97
C ASN A 314 -18.37 7.38 -21.70
N ILE A 315 -17.95 7.13 -20.48
CA ILE A 315 -16.58 7.36 -19.99
C ILE A 315 -15.57 6.39 -20.60
N VAL A 316 -14.34 6.89 -20.80
CA VAL A 316 -13.20 6.12 -21.29
C VAL A 316 -12.12 6.07 -20.22
N GLY A 317 -11.39 4.95 -20.13
CA GLY A 317 -10.31 4.78 -19.19
C GLY A 317 -10.69 3.93 -17.97
N THR A 318 -9.88 4.04 -16.94
CA THR A 318 -10.07 3.33 -15.68
C THR A 318 -11.16 4.01 -14.84
N THR A 319 -12.12 3.23 -14.35
CA THR A 319 -13.27 3.75 -13.59
C THR A 319 -13.33 3.12 -12.21
N CYS A 320 -13.56 3.95 -11.19
CA CYS A 320 -13.74 3.50 -9.82
C CYS A 320 -15.00 4.04 -9.18
N ILE A 321 -15.71 3.18 -8.45
CA ILE A 321 -16.78 3.59 -7.55
C ILE A 321 -16.23 3.55 -6.12
N LEU A 322 -16.24 4.70 -5.44
CA LEU A 322 -15.80 4.83 -4.06
C LEU A 322 -16.99 4.90 -3.12
N THR A 323 -16.95 4.11 -2.07
CA THR A 323 -18.02 4.06 -1.06
C THR A 323 -17.46 4.30 0.34
N ASN A 324 -18.32 4.65 1.28
CA ASN A 324 -17.92 4.82 2.67
C ASN A 324 -17.72 3.48 3.38
N THR A 325 -18.53 2.49 3.03
CA THR A 325 -18.58 1.19 3.71
C THR A 325 -18.42 0.02 2.74
N ASN A 326 -17.91 -1.11 3.24
CA ASN A 326 -17.89 -2.36 2.47
C ASN A 326 -19.30 -2.83 2.09
N LYS A 327 -20.33 -2.50 2.90
CA LYS A 327 -21.72 -2.85 2.60
C LYS A 327 -22.20 -2.16 1.32
N GLU A 328 -21.99 -0.86 1.21
CA GLU A 328 -22.35 -0.08 0.00
C GLU A 328 -21.59 -0.59 -1.22
N ALA A 329 -20.29 -0.87 -1.07
CA ALA A 329 -19.47 -1.45 -2.14
C ALA A 329 -20.05 -2.77 -2.68
N LEU A 330 -20.53 -3.63 -1.79
CA LEU A 330 -21.16 -4.90 -2.16
C LEU A 330 -22.54 -4.72 -2.80
N MET A 331 -23.31 -3.72 -2.38
CA MET A 331 -24.59 -3.39 -3.00
C MET A 331 -24.37 -2.91 -4.43
N VAL A 332 -23.42 -2.02 -4.66
CA VAL A 332 -23.03 -1.56 -6.01
C VAL A 332 -22.55 -2.73 -6.87
N LEU A 333 -21.74 -3.65 -6.32
CA LEU A 333 -21.30 -4.86 -7.04
C LEU A 333 -22.49 -5.72 -7.48
N GLY A 334 -23.50 -5.86 -6.63
CA GLY A 334 -24.76 -6.56 -6.94
C GLY A 334 -25.49 -5.94 -8.12
N VAL A 335 -25.64 -4.61 -8.14
CA VAL A 335 -26.30 -3.87 -9.24
C VAL A 335 -25.52 -4.02 -10.56
N LEU A 336 -24.19 -3.85 -10.52
CA LEU A 336 -23.35 -4.02 -11.73
C LEU A 336 -23.42 -5.44 -12.28
N LYS A 337 -23.39 -6.45 -11.42
CA LYS A 337 -23.50 -7.86 -11.80
C LYS A 337 -24.86 -8.14 -12.44
N GLN A 338 -25.96 -7.62 -11.87
CA GLN A 338 -27.31 -7.78 -12.43
C GLN A 338 -27.41 -7.19 -13.84
N ARG A 339 -26.68 -6.10 -14.12
CA ARG A 339 -26.64 -5.44 -15.43
C ARG A 339 -25.63 -6.06 -16.41
N GLY A 340 -24.90 -7.08 -15.99
CA GLY A 340 -23.85 -7.71 -16.80
C GLY A 340 -22.64 -6.81 -17.03
N ILE A 341 -22.43 -5.80 -16.20
CA ILE A 341 -21.30 -4.87 -16.30
C ILE A 341 -20.10 -5.47 -15.55
N PRO A 342 -18.94 -5.66 -16.21
CA PRO A 342 -17.75 -6.20 -15.57
C PRO A 342 -17.29 -5.30 -14.41
N ALA A 343 -17.20 -5.86 -13.22
CA ALA A 343 -16.78 -5.12 -12.04
C ALA A 343 -15.92 -5.99 -11.11
N LYS A 344 -14.99 -5.34 -10.40
CA LYS A 344 -14.06 -5.98 -9.46
C LYS A 344 -14.02 -5.19 -8.16
N LEU A 345 -14.34 -5.86 -7.07
CA LEU A 345 -14.20 -5.28 -5.73
C LEU A 345 -12.76 -5.44 -5.24
N ILE A 346 -12.17 -4.38 -4.70
CA ILE A 346 -10.90 -4.47 -3.98
C ILE A 346 -11.16 -5.21 -2.67
N GLN A 347 -10.73 -6.46 -2.63
CA GLN A 347 -10.93 -7.37 -1.50
C GLN A 347 -9.88 -7.13 -0.42
N SER A 348 -10.25 -7.40 0.83
CA SER A 348 -9.33 -7.52 1.96
C SER A 348 -9.54 -8.86 2.66
N ILE A 349 -8.53 -9.30 3.37
CA ILE A 349 -8.59 -10.49 4.22
C ILE A 349 -8.60 -10.01 5.67
N ASP A 350 -9.72 -9.42 6.11
CA ASP A 350 -9.83 -8.83 7.43
C ASP A 350 -9.54 -9.85 8.55
N GLY A 351 -8.48 -9.59 9.30
CA GLY A 351 -8.07 -10.41 10.44
C GLY A 351 -7.12 -11.57 10.12
N PHE A 352 -6.62 -11.66 8.88
CA PHE A 352 -5.63 -12.64 8.44
C PHE A 352 -4.54 -11.98 7.61
N ASP A 353 -3.35 -12.57 7.67
CA ASP A 353 -2.25 -12.21 6.79
C ASP A 353 -2.31 -13.02 5.49
N MET A 354 -1.63 -12.56 4.44
CA MET A 354 -1.47 -13.36 3.23
C MET A 354 -0.81 -14.71 3.52
N TYR A 355 0.06 -14.75 4.51
CA TYR A 355 0.69 -15.98 5.01
C TYR A 355 -0.32 -17.06 5.42
N ASP A 356 -1.52 -16.68 5.85
CA ASP A 356 -2.55 -17.60 6.33
C ASP A 356 -3.40 -18.20 5.18
N ILE A 357 -3.32 -17.69 3.95
CA ILE A 357 -4.07 -18.21 2.79
C ILE A 357 -3.61 -19.64 2.48
N ALA A 358 -4.56 -20.54 2.25
CA ALA A 358 -4.28 -21.96 2.05
C ALA A 358 -3.33 -22.26 0.88
N GLU A 359 -3.48 -21.56 -0.23
CA GLU A 359 -2.61 -21.64 -1.41
C GLU A 359 -1.17 -21.24 -1.08
N ILE A 360 -0.99 -20.14 -0.34
CA ILE A 360 0.33 -19.67 0.11
C ILE A 360 0.93 -20.67 1.11
N ARG A 361 0.15 -21.15 2.08
CA ARG A 361 0.58 -22.18 3.03
C ARG A 361 1.02 -23.47 2.33
N TYR A 362 0.31 -23.85 1.26
CA TYR A 362 0.71 -24.99 0.45
C TYR A 362 2.04 -24.75 -0.27
N PHE A 363 2.22 -23.58 -0.89
CA PHE A 363 3.48 -23.18 -1.51
C PHE A 363 4.64 -23.21 -0.51
N LEU A 364 4.46 -22.60 0.67
CA LEU A 364 5.46 -22.60 1.75
C LEU A 364 5.90 -24.00 2.16
N LYS A 365 4.95 -24.96 2.25
CA LYS A 365 5.24 -26.37 2.53
C LYS A 365 6.04 -27.04 1.40
N LYS A 366 5.95 -26.56 0.17
CA LYS A 366 6.70 -27.13 -0.96
C LYS A 366 8.11 -26.58 -1.07
N ILE A 367 8.34 -25.33 -0.68
CA ILE A 367 9.71 -24.77 -0.61
C ILE A 367 10.48 -25.22 0.65
N ALA A 368 9.78 -25.68 1.69
CA ALA A 368 10.37 -26.16 2.93
C ALA A 368 9.59 -27.37 3.46
N PRO A 369 9.78 -28.56 2.87
CA PRO A 369 9.15 -29.79 3.37
C PRO A 369 9.61 -30.12 4.80
N ALA A 370 8.70 -30.68 5.59
CA ALA A 370 9.04 -31.13 6.93
C ALA A 370 10.09 -32.25 6.87
N GLY A 371 11.16 -32.12 7.68
CA GLY A 371 12.25 -33.10 7.75
C GLY A 371 13.44 -32.80 6.82
N GLU A 372 13.36 -31.77 5.96
CA GLU A 372 14.55 -31.28 5.27
C GLU A 372 15.36 -30.32 6.15
N GLU A 373 16.70 -30.33 5.96
CA GLU A 373 17.60 -29.38 6.61
C GLU A 373 17.23 -27.93 6.23
N TYR A 374 17.24 -27.04 7.22
CA TYR A 374 16.91 -25.64 6.99
C TYR A 374 17.94 -24.99 6.07
N THR A 375 17.49 -24.53 4.91
CA THR A 375 18.29 -23.72 4.00
C THR A 375 17.73 -22.31 3.97
N PRO A 376 18.56 -21.28 4.28
CA PRO A 376 18.08 -19.88 4.28
C PRO A 376 17.74 -19.38 2.87
N VAL A 377 18.34 -19.97 1.83
CA VAL A 377 18.15 -19.58 0.43
C VAL A 377 17.26 -20.59 -0.28
N ILE A 378 16.24 -20.08 -0.99
CA ILE A 378 15.36 -20.88 -1.83
C ILE A 378 15.96 -20.89 -3.24
N SER A 379 16.35 -22.07 -3.76
CA SER A 379 16.83 -22.19 -5.14
C SER A 379 15.71 -21.95 -6.16
N ASP A 380 16.07 -21.49 -7.37
CA ASP A 380 15.10 -21.27 -8.45
C ASP A 380 14.39 -22.57 -8.85
N GLU A 381 15.08 -23.72 -8.84
CA GLU A 381 14.47 -25.02 -9.10
C GLU A 381 13.40 -25.36 -8.07
N LYS A 382 13.70 -25.17 -6.78
CA LYS A 382 12.75 -25.44 -5.69
C LYS A 382 11.55 -24.49 -5.74
N TRP A 383 11.80 -23.22 -6.05
CA TRP A 383 10.76 -22.22 -6.26
C TRP A 383 9.81 -22.60 -7.41
N ASN A 384 10.39 -22.89 -8.57
CA ASN A 384 9.63 -23.26 -9.78
C ASN A 384 8.85 -24.59 -9.60
N TYR A 385 9.44 -25.55 -8.92
CA TYR A 385 8.75 -26.80 -8.54
C TYR A 385 7.55 -26.51 -7.63
N ALA A 386 7.71 -25.65 -6.63
CA ALA A 386 6.61 -25.30 -5.72
C ALA A 386 5.48 -24.55 -6.45
N VAL A 387 5.80 -23.64 -7.39
CA VAL A 387 4.83 -22.96 -8.26
C VAL A 387 4.09 -23.96 -9.15
N TRP A 388 4.81 -24.91 -9.75
CA TRP A 388 4.18 -25.96 -10.56
C TRP A 388 3.20 -26.81 -9.73
N LYS A 389 3.61 -27.26 -8.54
CA LYS A 389 2.75 -28.01 -7.63
C LYS A 389 1.53 -27.21 -7.15
N LEU A 390 1.70 -25.91 -6.94
CA LEU A 390 0.61 -25.00 -6.59
C LEU A 390 -0.44 -24.95 -7.72
N LYS A 391 -0.01 -24.81 -8.97
CA LYS A 391 -0.89 -24.82 -10.16
C LYS A 391 -1.60 -26.16 -10.33
N GLU A 392 -0.92 -27.27 -10.08
CA GLU A 392 -1.51 -28.60 -10.12
C GLU A 392 -2.61 -28.79 -9.07
N GLN A 393 -2.37 -28.33 -7.84
CA GLN A 393 -3.30 -28.51 -6.72
C GLN A 393 -4.48 -27.55 -6.76
N TYR A 394 -4.24 -26.28 -7.13
CA TYR A 394 -5.19 -25.16 -7.02
C TYR A 394 -5.59 -24.57 -8.38
N GLY A 395 -5.44 -25.33 -9.47
CA GLY A 395 -5.78 -24.84 -10.82
C GLY A 395 -7.20 -24.33 -11.00
N CYS A 396 -8.13 -24.78 -10.17
CA CYS A 396 -9.54 -24.33 -10.17
C CYS A 396 -9.81 -23.21 -9.14
N SER A 397 -8.80 -22.72 -8.41
CA SER A 397 -9.00 -21.67 -7.43
C SER A 397 -9.05 -20.29 -8.10
N GLU A 398 -10.07 -19.50 -7.80
CA GLU A 398 -10.19 -18.11 -8.27
C GLU A 398 -9.13 -17.18 -7.64
N CYS A 399 -8.52 -17.59 -6.52
CA CYS A 399 -7.41 -16.84 -5.92
C CYS A 399 -6.07 -17.13 -6.59
N LEU A 400 -5.94 -18.20 -7.38
CA LEU A 400 -4.66 -18.60 -7.95
C LEU A 400 -3.96 -17.49 -8.77
N PRO A 401 -4.64 -16.71 -9.64
CA PRO A 401 -4.00 -15.65 -10.40
C PRO A 401 -3.33 -14.60 -9.51
N ILE A 402 -4.01 -14.11 -8.47
CA ILE A 402 -3.46 -13.12 -7.55
C ILE A 402 -2.32 -13.70 -6.71
N ILE A 403 -2.42 -14.97 -6.30
CA ILE A 403 -1.32 -15.66 -5.61
C ILE A 403 -0.08 -15.78 -6.50
N LEU A 404 -0.26 -16.11 -7.78
CA LEU A 404 0.85 -16.15 -8.73
C LEU A 404 1.47 -14.76 -8.96
N ASP A 405 0.66 -13.70 -9.00
CA ASP A 405 1.18 -12.33 -9.08
C ASP A 405 2.02 -11.95 -7.85
N ILE A 406 1.58 -12.35 -6.65
CA ILE A 406 2.34 -12.17 -5.40
C ILE A 406 3.71 -12.89 -5.49
N LEU A 407 3.71 -14.17 -5.86
CA LEU A 407 4.94 -14.97 -5.97
C LEU A 407 5.88 -14.42 -7.05
N ASN A 408 5.35 -14.03 -8.20
CA ASN A 408 6.14 -13.45 -9.30
C ASN A 408 6.73 -12.09 -8.91
N THR A 409 5.97 -11.26 -8.19
CA THR A 409 6.45 -9.95 -7.71
C THR A 409 7.66 -10.15 -6.79
N PHE A 410 7.56 -11.05 -5.81
CA PHE A 410 8.70 -11.35 -4.94
C PHE A 410 9.91 -11.88 -5.73
N ALA A 411 9.70 -12.84 -6.64
CA ALA A 411 10.76 -13.45 -7.42
C ALA A 411 11.50 -12.45 -8.34
N ASN A 412 10.76 -11.49 -8.94
CA ASN A 412 11.32 -10.47 -9.81
C ASN A 412 12.15 -9.41 -9.07
N LEU A 413 11.79 -9.14 -7.81
CA LEU A 413 12.48 -8.17 -6.96
C LEU A 413 13.74 -8.73 -6.30
N ASN A 414 13.80 -10.06 -6.14
CA ASN A 414 14.86 -10.73 -5.39
C ASN A 414 15.56 -11.76 -6.28
N SER A 415 16.71 -11.36 -6.85
CA SER A 415 17.56 -12.27 -7.64
C SER A 415 18.02 -13.48 -6.80
N ARG A 416 18.25 -13.27 -5.50
CA ARG A 416 18.50 -14.32 -4.51
C ARG A 416 17.34 -14.32 -3.51
N LYS A 417 16.64 -15.45 -3.42
CA LYS A 417 15.42 -15.59 -2.60
C LYS A 417 15.78 -16.10 -1.22
N TYR A 418 15.77 -15.21 -0.22
CA TYR A 418 15.89 -15.64 1.17
C TYR A 418 14.51 -15.97 1.74
N ARG A 419 14.46 -17.02 2.56
CA ARG A 419 13.20 -17.44 3.18
C ARG A 419 12.67 -16.40 4.15
N THR A 420 13.53 -15.79 4.94
CA THR A 420 13.18 -14.71 5.87
C THR A 420 12.57 -13.51 5.15
N ASP A 421 13.15 -13.13 4.01
CA ASP A 421 12.64 -12.02 3.20
C ASP A 421 11.28 -12.33 2.60
N PHE A 422 11.05 -13.59 2.21
CA PHE A 422 9.75 -14.02 1.68
C PHE A 422 8.69 -14.08 2.77
N ASP A 423 9.01 -14.61 3.94
CA ASP A 423 8.10 -14.64 5.09
C ASP A 423 7.72 -13.21 5.50
N LEU A 424 8.70 -12.30 5.60
CA LEU A 424 8.46 -10.89 5.89
C LEU A 424 7.61 -10.21 4.81
N PHE A 425 7.92 -10.48 3.52
CA PHE A 425 7.13 -9.97 2.40
C PHE A 425 5.66 -10.37 2.49
N LEU A 426 5.35 -11.61 2.87
CA LEU A 426 3.98 -12.10 3.01
C LEU A 426 3.23 -11.48 4.20
N HIS A 427 3.94 -11.18 5.29
CA HIS A 427 3.33 -10.56 6.47
C HIS A 427 3.07 -9.05 6.31
N GLU A 428 3.95 -8.34 5.59
CA GLU A 428 3.85 -6.90 5.40
C GLU A 428 2.98 -6.49 4.20
N SER A 429 2.80 -7.37 3.22
CA SER A 429 1.99 -7.08 2.03
C SER A 429 0.52 -7.36 2.28
N LYS A 430 -0.34 -6.60 1.62
CA LYS A 430 -1.79 -6.80 1.64
C LYS A 430 -2.26 -7.32 0.29
N ILE A 431 -3.29 -8.16 0.29
CA ILE A 431 -3.83 -8.72 -0.96
C ILE A 431 -4.35 -7.63 -1.90
N GLU A 432 -4.86 -6.53 -1.33
CA GLU A 432 -5.30 -5.38 -2.10
C GLU A 432 -4.18 -4.73 -2.92
N ASP A 433 -2.92 -4.82 -2.51
CA ASP A 433 -1.77 -4.24 -3.20
C ASP A 433 -1.54 -4.89 -4.58
N PHE A 434 -2.00 -6.13 -4.77
CA PHE A 434 -1.86 -6.90 -6.00
C PHE A 434 -3.08 -6.82 -6.92
N HIS A 435 -4.11 -6.08 -6.53
CA HIS A 435 -5.23 -5.80 -7.42
C HIS A 435 -4.85 -4.76 -8.47
N LYS A 436 -4.70 -5.22 -9.72
CA LYS A 436 -4.47 -4.34 -10.88
C LYS A 436 -5.78 -3.69 -11.34
N THR A 437 -5.69 -2.43 -11.69
CA THR A 437 -6.79 -1.71 -12.35
C THR A 437 -6.75 -2.01 -13.85
N GLU A 438 -7.89 -2.39 -14.41
CA GLU A 438 -8.02 -2.79 -15.82
C GLU A 438 -9.04 -1.89 -16.52
N GLN A 439 -8.76 -1.50 -17.76
CA GLN A 439 -9.74 -0.77 -18.58
C GLN A 439 -10.93 -1.68 -18.92
N GLY A 440 -12.14 -1.11 -18.91
CA GLY A 440 -13.37 -1.86 -19.17
C GLY A 440 -13.88 -2.69 -17.98
N ILE A 441 -13.17 -2.72 -16.86
CA ILE A 441 -13.62 -3.33 -15.61
C ILE A 441 -13.76 -2.23 -14.56
N ILE A 442 -14.98 -2.05 -14.03
CA ILE A 442 -15.24 -1.06 -12.98
C ILE A 442 -14.63 -1.55 -11.66
N THR A 443 -13.73 -0.76 -11.12
CA THR A 443 -13.16 -1.02 -9.79
C THR A 443 -14.12 -0.49 -8.72
N ILE A 444 -14.40 -1.28 -7.70
CA ILE A 444 -15.19 -0.86 -6.53
C ILE A 444 -14.27 -0.88 -5.32
N SER A 445 -14.26 0.20 -4.54
CA SER A 445 -13.40 0.33 -3.37
C SER A 445 -14.08 1.15 -2.27
N THR A 446 -13.65 0.97 -1.04
CA THR A 446 -13.92 1.97 0.00
C THR A 446 -12.90 3.11 -0.09
N LEU A 447 -13.26 4.28 0.44
CA LEU A 447 -12.38 5.45 0.49
C LEU A 447 -11.00 5.13 1.08
N HIS A 448 -10.92 4.39 2.19
CA HIS A 448 -9.66 4.00 2.81
C HIS A 448 -8.75 3.14 1.90
N LYS A 449 -9.35 2.15 1.21
CA LYS A 449 -8.60 1.24 0.32
C LYS A 449 -8.21 1.89 -1.00
N SER A 450 -8.72 3.08 -1.31
CA SER A 450 -8.37 3.85 -2.50
C SER A 450 -7.10 4.68 -2.32
N LYS A 451 -6.61 4.86 -1.08
CA LYS A 451 -5.37 5.61 -0.83
C LYS A 451 -4.19 4.96 -1.59
N GLY A 452 -3.36 5.80 -2.21
CA GLY A 452 -2.26 5.36 -3.08
C GLY A 452 -2.68 5.01 -4.52
N ARG A 453 -3.97 4.92 -4.83
CA ARG A 453 -4.49 4.62 -6.18
C ARG A 453 -4.94 5.87 -6.91
N GLU A 454 -5.13 5.75 -8.22
CA GLU A 454 -5.66 6.81 -9.07
C GLU A 454 -6.45 6.21 -10.24
N PHE A 455 -7.48 6.93 -10.69
CA PHE A 455 -8.38 6.46 -11.74
C PHE A 455 -8.73 7.62 -12.67
N ASP A 456 -8.99 7.32 -13.93
CA ASP A 456 -9.41 8.34 -14.87
C ASP A 456 -10.77 8.91 -14.49
N ASN A 457 -11.69 8.05 -14.03
CA ASN A 457 -13.04 8.43 -13.63
C ASN A 457 -13.35 7.89 -12.23
N VAL A 458 -13.85 8.76 -11.35
CA VAL A 458 -14.24 8.43 -9.98
C VAL A 458 -15.70 8.82 -9.75
N PHE A 459 -16.48 7.85 -9.28
CA PHE A 459 -17.86 8.03 -8.83
C PHE A 459 -17.90 7.74 -7.33
N MET A 460 -18.29 8.74 -6.53
CA MET A 460 -18.39 8.59 -5.09
C MET A 460 -19.84 8.36 -4.69
N LEU A 461 -20.12 7.30 -3.93
CA LEU A 461 -21.42 7.03 -3.34
C LEU A 461 -21.34 7.32 -1.84
N LEU A 462 -21.99 8.39 -1.41
CA LEU A 462 -21.91 8.94 -0.06
C LEU A 462 -23.30 9.05 0.57
N ASN A 463 -23.75 7.99 1.23
CA ASN A 463 -24.99 8.02 1.98
C ASN A 463 -24.74 8.67 3.34
N LYS A 464 -25.34 9.85 3.57
CA LYS A 464 -25.17 10.66 4.78
C LYS A 464 -23.70 10.84 5.15
N PRO A 465 -22.92 11.50 4.28
CA PRO A 465 -21.52 11.70 4.54
C PRO A 465 -21.32 12.54 5.81
N ALA A 466 -20.51 12.05 6.74
CA ALA A 466 -20.14 12.81 7.91
C ALA A 466 -19.04 13.82 7.55
N LEU A 467 -19.19 15.07 8.02
CA LEU A 467 -18.23 16.17 7.90
C LEU A 467 -17.90 16.79 9.28
N ASP A 468 -18.16 16.04 10.36
CA ASP A 468 -18.07 16.57 11.72
C ASP A 468 -16.62 16.63 12.21
N THR A 469 -15.75 15.77 11.70
CA THR A 469 -14.34 15.70 12.09
C THR A 469 -13.40 15.90 10.92
N ASP A 470 -12.20 16.41 11.20
CA ASP A 470 -11.17 16.57 10.18
C ASP A 470 -10.73 15.22 9.57
N GLU A 471 -10.77 14.11 10.32
CA GLU A 471 -10.48 12.79 9.80
C GLU A 471 -11.47 12.36 8.71
N GLU A 472 -12.78 12.60 8.93
CA GLU A 472 -13.80 12.31 7.93
C GLU A 472 -13.67 13.19 6.70
N LYS A 473 -13.35 14.47 6.88
CA LYS A 473 -13.06 15.39 5.77
C LYS A 473 -11.84 14.95 4.97
N ARG A 474 -10.73 14.57 5.64
CA ARG A 474 -9.54 14.04 4.97
C ARG A 474 -9.82 12.76 4.19
N LYS A 475 -10.67 11.89 4.73
CA LYS A 475 -11.10 10.67 4.02
C LYS A 475 -11.83 10.98 2.72
N LEU A 476 -12.74 11.95 2.73
CA LEU A 476 -13.41 12.41 1.52
C LEU A 476 -12.45 13.11 0.56
N TYR A 477 -11.54 13.95 1.07
CA TYR A 477 -10.51 14.60 0.28
C TYR A 477 -9.59 13.58 -0.43
N VAL A 478 -9.23 12.50 0.24
CA VAL A 478 -8.52 11.38 -0.40
C VAL A 478 -9.32 10.82 -1.56
N GLY A 479 -10.64 10.57 -1.39
CA GLY A 479 -11.50 10.08 -2.47
C GLY A 479 -11.57 11.03 -3.67
N ILE A 480 -11.81 12.33 -3.43
CA ILE A 480 -11.86 13.40 -4.43
C ILE A 480 -10.56 13.41 -5.26
N THR A 481 -9.42 13.36 -4.60
CA THR A 481 -8.09 13.44 -5.24
C THR A 481 -7.63 12.15 -5.92
N ARG A 482 -8.47 11.11 -5.99
CA ARG A 482 -8.20 9.91 -6.80
C ARG A 482 -8.58 10.10 -8.27
N ALA A 483 -9.41 11.08 -8.60
CA ALA A 483 -9.87 11.36 -9.94
C ALA A 483 -8.81 12.07 -10.78
N LYS A 484 -8.66 11.62 -12.05
CA LYS A 484 -7.83 12.32 -13.05
C LYS A 484 -8.69 13.24 -13.92
N HIS A 485 -9.78 12.75 -14.48
CA HIS A 485 -10.57 13.43 -15.50
C HIS A 485 -12.01 13.71 -15.09
N THR A 486 -12.66 12.75 -14.46
CA THR A 486 -14.08 12.83 -14.10
C THR A 486 -14.27 12.54 -12.62
N LEU A 487 -15.01 13.40 -11.93
CA LEU A 487 -15.40 13.23 -10.53
C LEU A 487 -16.90 13.48 -10.40
N HIS A 488 -17.68 12.42 -10.14
CA HIS A 488 -19.09 12.54 -9.80
C HIS A 488 -19.32 12.15 -8.34
N ILE A 489 -19.98 12.99 -7.58
CA ILE A 489 -20.28 12.79 -6.16
C ILE A 489 -21.78 12.68 -5.97
N HIS A 490 -22.24 11.45 -5.74
CA HIS A 490 -23.63 11.16 -5.37
C HIS A 490 -23.76 11.18 -3.85
N TYR A 491 -24.62 12.05 -3.34
CA TYR A 491 -24.75 12.24 -1.89
C TYR A 491 -26.21 12.44 -1.46
N THR A 492 -26.49 12.16 -0.19
CA THR A 492 -27.73 12.51 0.48
C THR A 492 -27.48 13.59 1.53
N ASP A 493 -28.54 14.17 2.08
CA ASP A 493 -28.50 15.29 3.02
C ASP A 493 -27.94 16.58 2.40
N ASN A 494 -27.41 17.48 3.23
CA ASN A 494 -26.94 18.80 2.80
C ASN A 494 -25.41 18.94 2.86
N ALA A 495 -24.69 17.85 2.95
CA ALA A 495 -23.25 17.85 3.21
C ALA A 495 -22.43 18.60 2.16
N PHE A 496 -22.84 18.58 0.89
CA PHE A 496 -22.15 19.25 -0.21
C PHE A 496 -22.87 20.50 -0.75
N ASP A 497 -23.99 20.92 -0.14
CA ASP A 497 -24.76 22.05 -0.62
C ASP A 497 -23.98 23.39 -0.63
N THR A 498 -22.97 23.51 0.26
CA THR A 498 -22.09 24.70 0.33
C THR A 498 -21.01 24.72 -0.75
N PHE A 499 -20.81 23.60 -1.44
CA PHE A 499 -19.79 23.47 -2.48
C PHE A 499 -20.35 23.64 -3.90
N THR A 500 -21.65 23.90 -4.02
CA THR A 500 -22.32 24.14 -5.30
C THR A 500 -21.92 25.49 -5.86
N ASP A 501 -21.47 25.56 -7.13
CA ASP A 501 -21.22 26.80 -7.85
C ASP A 501 -21.29 26.60 -9.37
N SER A 502 -21.07 27.70 -10.11
CA SER A 502 -21.12 27.72 -11.58
C SER A 502 -20.06 26.87 -12.29
N ALA A 503 -19.07 26.36 -11.54
CA ALA A 503 -17.99 25.48 -12.08
C ALA A 503 -18.30 24.00 -11.89
N SER A 504 -19.23 23.61 -10.99
CA SER A 504 -19.77 22.28 -10.86
C SER A 504 -21.17 22.22 -11.51
N SER A 505 -21.43 21.19 -12.30
CA SER A 505 -22.80 20.93 -12.77
C SER A 505 -23.59 20.26 -11.64
N ASP A 506 -24.39 21.03 -10.92
CA ASP A 506 -25.19 20.54 -9.81
C ASP A 506 -26.50 19.95 -10.31
N GLU A 507 -26.82 18.76 -9.83
CA GLU A 507 -28.05 18.08 -10.18
C GLU A 507 -28.78 17.59 -8.94
N ILE A 508 -30.10 17.81 -8.91
CA ILE A 508 -30.98 17.20 -7.90
C ILE A 508 -31.71 16.04 -8.57
N ASP A 509 -31.37 14.85 -8.19
CA ASP A 509 -32.04 13.65 -8.65
C ASP A 509 -33.29 13.38 -7.79
N LEU A 510 -34.45 13.57 -8.40
CA LEU A 510 -35.77 13.34 -7.79
C LEU A 510 -36.32 11.95 -8.06
N ASN A 511 -35.59 11.10 -8.78
CA ASN A 511 -36.02 9.74 -9.08
C ASN A 511 -36.08 8.87 -7.82
N SER A 512 -37.00 7.94 -7.81
CA SER A 512 -37.03 6.86 -6.82
C SER A 512 -36.46 5.61 -7.43
N TYR A 513 -35.55 4.99 -6.73
CA TYR A 513 -34.87 3.77 -7.17
C TYR A 513 -35.40 2.55 -6.41
N GLU A 514 -35.56 1.45 -7.10
CA GLU A 514 -35.94 0.18 -6.49
C GLU A 514 -34.79 -0.41 -5.69
N LYS A 515 -35.13 -1.26 -4.72
CA LYS A 515 -34.15 -2.03 -3.98
C LYS A 515 -33.29 -2.88 -4.94
N PRO A 516 -32.00 -3.01 -4.69
CA PRO A 516 -31.16 -3.92 -5.45
C PRO A 516 -31.77 -5.33 -5.49
N ALA A 517 -31.88 -5.93 -6.67
CA ALA A 517 -32.45 -7.28 -6.80
C ALA A 517 -31.51 -8.36 -6.20
N GLU A 518 -30.22 -8.08 -6.13
CA GLU A 518 -29.24 -8.95 -5.47
C GLU A 518 -28.46 -8.19 -4.41
N LEU A 519 -28.22 -8.83 -3.26
CA LEU A 519 -27.31 -8.33 -2.22
C LEU A 519 -26.20 -9.38 -2.02
N ILE A 520 -25.00 -8.89 -1.75
CA ILE A 520 -23.84 -9.70 -1.43
C ILE A 520 -23.37 -9.36 -0.03
N MET A 521 -23.02 -10.35 0.77
CA MET A 521 -22.42 -10.18 2.08
C MET A 521 -21.14 -11.00 2.17
N GLN A 522 -20.01 -10.32 2.41
CA GLN A 522 -18.73 -10.99 2.64
C GLN A 522 -18.63 -11.39 4.11
N LEU A 523 -18.34 -12.65 4.37
CA LEU A 523 -18.16 -13.14 5.73
C LEU A 523 -16.71 -12.99 6.17
N SER A 524 -16.53 -12.51 7.40
CA SER A 524 -15.26 -12.45 8.12
C SER A 524 -15.16 -13.60 9.14
N HIS A 525 -14.03 -13.73 9.81
CA HIS A 525 -13.88 -14.69 10.91
C HIS A 525 -14.88 -14.49 12.07
N LYS A 526 -15.41 -13.26 12.26
CA LYS A 526 -16.41 -12.94 13.28
C LYS A 526 -17.81 -13.44 12.92
N ASP A 527 -18.05 -13.68 11.65
CA ASP A 527 -19.36 -14.10 11.12
C ASP A 527 -19.52 -15.63 11.08
N VAL A 528 -18.44 -16.38 11.34
CA VAL A 528 -18.44 -17.84 11.35
C VAL A 528 -18.23 -18.40 12.77
N PHE A 529 -18.80 -19.57 13.05
CA PHE A 529 -18.60 -20.25 14.32
C PHE A 529 -17.28 -21.02 14.30
N LEU A 530 -16.23 -20.45 14.83
CA LEU A 530 -14.85 -20.93 14.72
C LEU A 530 -14.65 -22.36 15.27
N ASN A 531 -15.30 -22.73 16.38
CA ASN A 531 -15.21 -24.08 16.94
C ASN A 531 -15.75 -25.16 16.00
N PHE A 532 -16.57 -24.80 15.00
CA PHE A 532 -17.09 -25.72 14.00
C PHE A 532 -15.98 -26.31 13.11
N PHE A 533 -14.86 -25.63 12.97
CA PHE A 533 -13.79 -25.99 12.06
C PHE A 533 -12.73 -26.95 12.66
N LYS A 534 -12.71 -27.16 13.98
CA LYS A 534 -11.64 -27.89 14.69
C LYS A 534 -11.31 -29.27 14.05
N ASP A 535 -12.33 -30.05 13.68
CA ASP A 535 -12.13 -31.40 13.14
C ASP A 535 -12.27 -31.50 11.62
N LYS A 536 -12.32 -30.38 10.89
CA LYS A 536 -12.66 -30.36 9.45
C LYS A 536 -11.52 -29.91 8.55
N LYS A 537 -10.32 -29.67 9.09
CA LYS A 537 -9.17 -29.15 8.34
C LYS A 537 -8.91 -29.90 7.03
N SER A 538 -8.94 -31.23 7.04
CA SER A 538 -8.66 -32.06 5.85
C SER A 538 -9.71 -31.94 4.74
N VAL A 539 -10.96 -31.65 5.09
CA VAL A 539 -12.06 -31.44 4.13
C VAL A 539 -11.98 -30.02 3.58
N ILE A 540 -11.78 -29.04 4.45
CA ILE A 540 -11.78 -27.60 4.10
C ILE A 540 -10.62 -27.26 3.17
N LEU A 541 -9.41 -27.77 3.42
CA LEU A 541 -8.24 -27.54 2.55
C LEU A 541 -8.38 -28.12 1.13
N LYS A 542 -9.39 -28.94 0.87
CA LYS A 542 -9.69 -29.45 -0.49
C LYS A 542 -10.71 -28.60 -1.25
N ILE A 543 -11.28 -27.59 -0.60
CA ILE A 543 -12.28 -26.71 -1.20
C ILE A 543 -11.54 -25.52 -1.81
N PRO A 544 -11.54 -25.35 -3.14
CA PRO A 544 -10.88 -24.22 -3.76
C PRO A 544 -11.70 -22.93 -3.58
N SER A 545 -11.03 -21.78 -3.62
CA SER A 545 -11.70 -20.49 -3.83
C SER A 545 -12.52 -20.53 -5.12
N GLY A 546 -13.68 -19.87 -5.14
CA GLY A 546 -14.62 -19.92 -6.24
C GLY A 546 -15.66 -21.05 -6.16
N LYS A 547 -15.50 -22.02 -5.26
CA LYS A 547 -16.46 -23.12 -5.10
C LYS A 547 -17.78 -22.62 -4.53
N HIS A 548 -18.91 -22.95 -5.22
CA HIS A 548 -20.24 -22.71 -4.70
C HIS A 548 -20.61 -23.71 -3.60
N LEU A 549 -21.32 -23.24 -2.59
CA LEU A 549 -21.74 -23.97 -1.42
C LEU A 549 -23.27 -23.99 -1.33
N ILE A 550 -23.81 -25.08 -0.84
CA ILE A 550 -25.26 -25.25 -0.65
C ILE A 550 -25.65 -24.61 0.69
N VAL A 551 -26.63 -23.72 0.65
CA VAL A 551 -27.17 -23.04 1.83
C VAL A 551 -28.29 -23.88 2.44
N ARG A 552 -28.21 -24.19 3.74
CA ARG A 552 -29.31 -24.81 4.52
C ARG A 552 -29.34 -24.27 5.94
N ASN A 553 -30.41 -23.59 6.29
CA ASN A 553 -30.58 -22.97 7.61
C ASN A 553 -29.38 -22.10 8.01
N ASN A 554 -28.72 -22.42 9.12
CA ASN A 554 -27.55 -21.71 9.65
C ASN A 554 -26.20 -22.31 9.22
N ARG A 555 -26.18 -23.14 8.13
CA ARG A 555 -24.96 -23.84 7.69
C ARG A 555 -24.78 -23.81 6.18
N LEU A 556 -23.52 -23.91 5.77
CA LEU A 556 -23.14 -24.12 4.38
C LEU A 556 -22.57 -25.53 4.20
N TYR A 557 -22.87 -26.14 3.06
CA TYR A 557 -22.50 -27.50 2.74
C TYR A 557 -21.75 -27.56 1.41
N THR A 558 -20.77 -28.46 1.29
CA THR A 558 -20.18 -28.87 0.02
C THR A 558 -20.75 -30.23 -0.40
N ARG A 559 -20.86 -30.46 -1.72
CA ARG A 559 -21.27 -31.73 -2.26
C ARG A 559 -20.07 -32.46 -2.87
N THR A 560 -19.84 -33.67 -2.41
CA THR A 560 -19.06 -34.70 -3.13
C THR A 560 -20.03 -35.61 -3.87
N SER A 561 -19.55 -36.53 -4.72
CA SER A 561 -20.40 -37.34 -5.62
C SER A 561 -21.69 -37.85 -4.98
N ASP A 562 -21.69 -38.28 -3.72
CA ASP A 562 -22.80 -38.97 -3.09
C ASP A 562 -23.26 -38.39 -1.74
N ARG A 563 -22.54 -37.41 -1.19
CA ARG A 563 -22.87 -36.89 0.15
C ARG A 563 -22.66 -35.38 0.24
N GLU A 564 -23.50 -34.73 1.05
CA GLU A 564 -23.35 -33.35 1.45
C GLU A 564 -22.64 -33.28 2.81
N PHE A 565 -21.62 -32.48 2.90
CA PHE A 565 -20.85 -32.26 4.16
C PHE A 565 -21.00 -30.83 4.63
N PRO A 566 -21.35 -30.60 5.89
CA PRO A 566 -21.39 -29.26 6.46
C PRO A 566 -19.94 -28.73 6.61
N VAL A 567 -19.67 -27.60 5.98
CA VAL A 567 -18.31 -27.00 5.92
C VAL A 567 -18.21 -25.66 6.61
N LEU A 568 -19.35 -25.04 6.96
CA LEU A 568 -19.40 -23.81 7.73
C LEU A 568 -20.71 -23.73 8.53
N GLN A 569 -20.63 -23.16 9.72
CA GLN A 569 -21.77 -22.73 10.51
C GLN A 569 -21.64 -21.23 10.79
N PHE A 570 -22.72 -20.48 10.57
CA PHE A 570 -22.74 -19.05 10.89
C PHE A 570 -22.67 -18.83 12.41
N SER A 571 -22.03 -17.73 12.82
CA SER A 571 -22.12 -17.27 14.21
C SER A 571 -23.53 -16.77 14.52
N ALA A 572 -23.93 -16.72 15.79
CA ALA A 572 -25.23 -16.21 16.19
C ALA A 572 -25.48 -14.79 15.65
N ALA A 573 -24.49 -13.89 15.81
CA ALA A 573 -24.57 -12.53 15.33
C ALA A 573 -24.71 -12.44 13.80
N CYS A 574 -24.00 -13.29 13.05
CA CYS A 574 -24.15 -13.37 11.60
C CYS A 574 -25.55 -13.86 11.21
N TYR A 575 -26.05 -14.87 11.88
CA TYR A 575 -27.38 -15.42 11.60
C TYR A 575 -28.50 -14.40 11.85
N GLU A 576 -28.37 -13.57 12.88
CA GLU A 576 -29.27 -12.41 13.11
C GLU A 576 -29.23 -11.40 11.97
N LYS A 577 -28.04 -11.07 11.46
CA LYS A 577 -27.89 -10.19 10.28
C LYS A 577 -28.57 -10.80 9.04
N ILE A 578 -28.38 -12.09 8.81
CA ILE A 578 -29.02 -12.83 7.70
C ILE A 578 -30.55 -12.76 7.84
N ASN A 579 -31.08 -13.04 9.03
CA ASN A 579 -32.52 -12.98 9.29
C ASN A 579 -33.11 -11.58 9.10
N LYS A 580 -32.35 -10.54 9.45
CA LYS A 580 -32.74 -9.15 9.19
C LYS A 580 -32.88 -8.90 7.69
N ILE A 581 -31.91 -9.31 6.86
CA ILE A 581 -31.96 -9.17 5.41
C ILE A 581 -33.16 -9.97 4.84
N ILE A 582 -33.43 -11.17 5.37
CA ILE A 582 -34.59 -11.98 4.97
C ILE A 582 -35.91 -11.25 5.32
N SER A 583 -36.00 -10.60 6.50
CA SER A 583 -37.18 -9.83 6.89
C SER A 583 -37.40 -8.58 6.01
N GLU A 584 -36.37 -8.09 5.33
CA GLU A 584 -36.43 -6.99 4.36
C GLU A 584 -36.91 -7.44 2.97
N GLY A 585 -37.27 -8.72 2.80
CA GLY A 585 -37.84 -9.29 1.58
C GLY A 585 -36.86 -10.07 0.69
N TYR A 586 -35.68 -10.37 1.18
CA TYR A 586 -34.69 -11.16 0.44
C TYR A 586 -34.69 -12.63 0.86
N SER A 587 -34.15 -13.49 0.00
CA SER A 587 -33.85 -14.89 0.31
C SER A 587 -32.37 -15.19 0.05
N LEU A 588 -31.72 -15.85 1.00
CA LEU A 588 -30.36 -16.35 0.86
C LEU A 588 -30.39 -17.58 -0.08
N TYR A 589 -29.76 -17.49 -1.26
CA TYR A 589 -29.88 -18.53 -2.29
C TYR A 589 -28.56 -19.21 -2.64
N ASP A 590 -27.43 -18.56 -2.45
CA ASP A 590 -26.12 -19.09 -2.85
C ASP A 590 -25.02 -18.61 -1.88
N ALA A 591 -23.91 -19.34 -1.88
CA ALA A 591 -22.69 -18.93 -1.19
C ALA A 591 -21.48 -19.41 -2.00
N LYS A 592 -20.42 -18.60 -2.08
CA LYS A 592 -19.22 -18.88 -2.85
C LYS A 592 -17.99 -18.67 -2.00
N VAL A 593 -17.09 -19.63 -1.99
CA VAL A 593 -15.84 -19.53 -1.21
C VAL A 593 -14.96 -18.43 -1.78
N ARG A 594 -14.64 -17.42 -0.98
CA ARG A 594 -13.72 -16.36 -1.32
C ARG A 594 -12.29 -16.73 -0.95
N PHE A 595 -12.07 -17.12 0.31
CA PHE A 595 -10.76 -17.55 0.82
C PHE A 595 -10.89 -18.78 1.72
N VAL A 596 -9.83 -19.58 1.75
CA VAL A 596 -9.56 -20.58 2.78
C VAL A 596 -8.32 -20.13 3.53
N CYS A 597 -8.45 -19.94 4.86
CA CYS A 597 -7.35 -19.42 5.68
C CYS A 597 -7.01 -20.39 6.81
N ALA A 598 -5.72 -20.45 7.15
CA ALA A 598 -5.28 -21.07 8.39
C ALA A 598 -5.67 -20.17 9.58
N TRP A 599 -6.18 -20.78 10.65
CA TRP A 599 -6.52 -20.09 11.87
C TRP A 599 -6.00 -20.86 13.08
N LYS A 600 -5.32 -20.15 13.98
CA LYS A 600 -4.80 -20.72 15.22
C LYS A 600 -5.70 -20.30 16.39
N CYS A 601 -6.23 -21.28 17.11
CA CYS A 601 -7.01 -21.02 18.30
C CYS A 601 -6.09 -20.47 19.40
N LYS A 602 -6.48 -19.38 20.07
CA LYS A 602 -5.70 -18.79 21.17
C LYS A 602 -5.67 -19.66 22.43
N GLU A 603 -6.69 -20.51 22.62
CA GLU A 603 -6.88 -21.29 23.85
C GLU A 603 -6.07 -22.59 23.87
N ASP A 604 -6.04 -23.31 22.76
CA ASP A 604 -5.43 -24.65 22.66
C ASP A 604 -4.30 -24.75 21.62
N GLU A 605 -3.91 -23.63 21.03
CA GLU A 605 -2.87 -23.50 20.00
C GLU A 605 -3.07 -24.39 18.76
N THR A 606 -4.21 -25.06 18.62
CA THR A 606 -4.49 -25.91 17.47
C THR A 606 -4.72 -25.08 16.22
N GLU A 607 -4.10 -25.48 15.11
CA GLU A 607 -4.28 -24.84 13.80
C GLU A 607 -5.40 -25.53 13.03
N SER A 608 -6.45 -24.79 12.74
CA SER A 608 -7.59 -25.18 11.91
C SER A 608 -7.54 -24.49 10.55
N ALA A 609 -8.36 -24.94 9.60
CA ALA A 609 -8.64 -24.22 8.36
C ALA A 609 -10.08 -23.71 8.40
N ILE A 610 -10.28 -22.45 8.04
CA ILE A 610 -11.60 -21.82 8.01
C ILE A 610 -11.94 -21.36 6.59
N LEU A 611 -13.25 -21.32 6.29
CA LEU A 611 -13.78 -20.80 5.06
C LEU A 611 -14.31 -19.39 5.27
N LEU A 612 -13.97 -18.48 4.36
CA LEU A 612 -14.49 -17.13 4.29
C LEU A 612 -15.25 -16.95 2.96
N PRO A 613 -16.56 -17.25 2.92
CA PRO A 613 -17.36 -17.14 1.72
C PRO A 613 -17.99 -15.75 1.57
N ASP A 614 -18.41 -15.45 0.35
CA ASP A 614 -19.44 -14.48 0.04
C ASP A 614 -20.79 -15.19 0.02
N ILE A 615 -21.83 -14.60 0.60
CA ILE A 615 -23.20 -15.11 0.56
C ILE A 615 -24.09 -14.17 -0.24
N TYR A 616 -25.00 -14.73 -1.01
CA TYR A 616 -25.78 -14.03 -2.01
C TYR A 616 -27.27 -14.12 -1.68
N PHE A 617 -27.92 -12.96 -1.68
CA PHE A 617 -29.34 -12.82 -1.45
C PHE A 617 -30.02 -12.31 -2.71
N LYS A 618 -31.24 -12.80 -2.96
CA LYS A 618 -32.10 -12.35 -4.05
C LYS A 618 -33.40 -11.80 -3.49
N LEU A 619 -33.83 -10.67 -4.03
CA LEU A 619 -35.12 -10.06 -3.68
C LEU A 619 -36.26 -11.00 -4.12
N ASN A 620 -37.17 -11.30 -3.22
CA ASN A 620 -38.34 -12.11 -3.53
C ASN A 620 -39.31 -11.25 -4.34
N HIS A 621 -39.55 -11.63 -5.59
CA HIS A 621 -40.67 -11.06 -6.32
C HIS A 621 -41.96 -11.64 -5.72
N TYR A 622 -42.59 -10.90 -4.84
CA TYR A 622 -43.99 -11.20 -4.56
C TYR A 622 -44.74 -10.89 -5.85
N ASN A 623 -45.34 -11.94 -6.47
CA ASN A 623 -46.35 -11.75 -7.50
C ASN A 623 -47.41 -10.82 -6.89
N MET A 624 -47.49 -9.56 -7.35
CA MET A 624 -48.65 -8.70 -7.15
C MET A 624 -49.83 -9.22 -7.95
#